data_e11ec90e8fea3d4ebf01ee53398716dc
#
_entry.id   e11ec90e8fea3d4ebf01ee53398716dc
#
_cell.length_a   1.000
_cell.length_b   1.000
_cell.length_c   1.000
_cell.angle_alpha   90.00
_cell.angle_beta   90.00
_cell.angle_gamma   90.00
#
_symmetry.space_group_name_H-M   'P 1'
#
loop_
_entity.id
_entity.type
_entity.pdbx_description
1 polymer ?
#
loop_
_entity_poly.entity_id
_entity_poly.type
_entity_poly.pdbx_seq_one_letter_code
_entity_poly.pdbx_strand_id
1 'polypeptide(L)'
;DVYKRQMHKTMDAVSQFDYQGMLDPSMLAQSMNQSDLSDLSKKFPNISFVNLADLQGDGGIPNKQKLKKKKKKPDDQPVLDIKNIPPPHKIKAQLDDFVVGQDYAKKVISVAVYNHYKRVATNTMDDIEIEKSNMLMIGPTGCGKTYLVKTLARLLDVPLAITDATSLTEAGYIGDDIESVVSKLLAAADNDVERAEMGIIFIDEIDKLARKRETNHRDVNGESVQQGLLKLLEGAEVEVPVGASSKNAMVPMVTVDTTNILFICGGAFPDLDQVIRERLAKKSSMGFNAELKDHYDNEKNIFRYVETEDLRNFGMIPEFLGRLPIVFTLDALDEKMLTRILSEPKNALLKQYRELLAMDEVDLIFEPDALEALSLIHISEPTR
;
A
#
# COMPACT_ATOMS: atom_id res chain seq x y z
N ASP A 1 10.36 -31.70 28.98
CA ASP A 1 11.43 -31.71 30.01
C ASP A 1 12.82 -31.44 29.46
N VAL A 2 13.11 -31.77 28.23
CA VAL A 2 14.45 -31.55 27.62
C VAL A 2 14.62 -30.03 27.28
N TYR A 3 13.59 -29.34 26.85
CA TYR A 3 13.66 -27.91 26.53
C TYR A 3 13.84 -27.03 27.79
N LYS A 4 13.25 -27.38 28.94
CA LYS A 4 13.45 -26.63 30.20
C LYS A 4 14.87 -26.76 30.74
N ARG A 5 15.50 -27.91 30.58
CA ARG A 5 16.91 -28.13 31.01
C ARG A 5 17.91 -27.37 30.11
N GLN A 6 17.59 -27.16 28.84
CA GLN A 6 18.43 -26.39 27.94
C GLN A 6 18.35 -24.89 28.20
N MET A 7 17.14 -24.37 28.52
CA MET A 7 16.98 -22.97 28.91
C MET A 7 17.65 -22.63 30.24
N HIS A 8 17.62 -23.51 31.24
CA HIS A 8 18.34 -23.28 32.51
C HIS A 8 19.85 -23.23 32.32
N LYS A 9 20.42 -24.11 31.50
CA LYS A 9 21.87 -24.06 31.21
C LYS A 9 22.31 -22.80 30.46
N THR A 10 21.45 -22.22 29.63
CA THR A 10 21.76 -20.98 28.92
C THR A 10 21.62 -19.76 29.84
N MET A 11 20.67 -19.78 30.80
CA MET A 11 20.53 -18.71 31.79
C MET A 11 21.66 -18.70 32.84
N ASP A 12 22.14 -19.87 33.25
CA ASP A 12 23.31 -20.00 34.19
C ASP A 12 24.61 -19.55 33.51
N ALA A 13 24.77 -19.72 32.20
CA ALA A 13 25.93 -19.23 31.46
C ALA A 13 25.91 -17.68 31.27
N VAL A 14 24.72 -17.05 31.23
CA VAL A 14 24.58 -15.59 31.09
C VAL A 14 24.73 -14.89 32.44
N SER A 15 24.42 -15.55 33.57
CA SER A 15 24.55 -14.97 34.94
C SER A 15 25.98 -14.96 35.51
N GLN A 16 26.94 -15.61 34.84
CA GLN A 16 28.35 -15.59 35.22
C GLN A 16 29.21 -14.52 34.49
N PHE A 17 28.59 -13.69 33.66
CA PHE A 17 29.26 -12.50 33.12
C PHE A 17 29.06 -11.31 34.08
N ASP A 18 30.06 -11.14 34.93
CA ASP A 18 30.16 -10.06 35.90
C ASP A 18 30.34 -8.73 35.16
N TYR A 19 29.40 -7.80 35.37
CA TYR A 19 29.30 -6.49 34.68
C TYR A 19 30.29 -5.44 35.25
N GLN A 20 31.41 -5.85 35.83
CA GLN A 20 32.37 -4.92 36.44
C GLN A 20 33.77 -4.92 35.77
N GLY A 21 33.87 -5.34 34.52
CA GLY A 21 35.11 -5.23 33.73
C GLY A 21 34.85 -4.54 32.40
N MET A 22 34.45 -3.28 32.40
CA MET A 22 34.52 -2.44 31.21
C MET A 22 36.01 -2.27 30.83
N LEU A 23 36.52 -3.14 29.98
CA LEU A 23 37.82 -2.97 29.33
C LEU A 23 37.71 -1.71 28.46
N ASP A 24 38.57 -0.73 28.76
CA ASP A 24 38.73 0.48 28.01
C ASP A 24 38.96 0.17 26.52
N PRO A 25 38.15 0.69 25.58
CA PRO A 25 38.28 0.40 24.15
C PRO A 25 39.67 0.72 23.59
N SER A 26 40.42 1.59 24.25
CA SER A 26 41.80 1.92 23.87
C SER A 26 42.81 0.82 24.13
N MET A 27 42.56 -0.12 25.10
CA MET A 27 43.41 -1.25 25.36
C MET A 27 43.21 -2.41 24.38
N LEU A 28 41.99 -2.57 23.84
CA LEU A 28 41.71 -3.59 22.81
C LEU A 28 42.31 -3.22 21.46
N ALA A 29 42.38 -1.94 21.13
CA ALA A 29 42.96 -1.47 19.87
C ALA A 29 44.51 -1.61 19.80
N GLN A 30 45.20 -1.69 20.93
CA GLN A 30 46.69 -1.83 20.97
C GLN A 30 47.19 -3.28 20.94
N SER A 31 46.32 -4.27 21.13
CA SER A 31 46.74 -5.68 21.26
C SER A 31 46.48 -6.55 20.03
N MET A 32 45.77 -6.08 19.00
CA MET A 32 45.47 -6.86 17.79
C MET A 32 46.36 -6.44 16.62
N ASN A 33 47.19 -7.38 16.13
CA ASN A 33 48.03 -7.20 14.96
C ASN A 33 47.20 -7.40 13.65
N GLN A 34 47.65 -6.81 12.55
CA GLN A 34 47.00 -6.92 11.22
C GLN A 34 46.81 -8.38 10.72
N SER A 35 47.61 -9.34 11.23
CA SER A 35 47.48 -10.77 10.94
C SER A 35 46.21 -11.38 11.54
N ASP A 36 45.77 -10.92 12.73
CA ASP A 36 44.63 -11.50 13.45
C ASP A 36 43.31 -11.07 12.82
N LEU A 37 43.26 -9.89 12.25
CA LEU A 37 42.10 -9.36 11.51
C LEU A 37 41.86 -10.09 10.19
N SER A 38 42.95 -10.52 9.49
CA SER A 38 42.84 -11.27 8.25
C SER A 38 42.31 -12.69 8.45
N ASP A 39 42.60 -13.31 9.61
CA ASP A 39 42.12 -14.66 9.94
C ASP A 39 40.67 -14.64 10.47
N LEU A 40 40.26 -13.56 11.12
CA LEU A 40 38.85 -13.33 11.50
C LEU A 40 37.95 -13.10 10.27
N SER A 41 38.42 -12.35 9.26
CA SER A 41 37.67 -12.14 8.02
C SER A 41 37.43 -13.41 7.20
N LYS A 42 38.36 -14.39 7.29
CA LYS A 42 38.18 -15.70 6.67
C LYS A 42 37.18 -16.61 7.38
N LYS A 43 37.03 -16.43 8.71
CA LYS A 43 36.06 -17.21 9.53
C LYS A 43 34.64 -16.68 9.47
N PHE A 44 34.46 -15.40 9.15
CA PHE A 44 33.16 -14.74 9.09
C PHE A 44 33.03 -13.90 7.82
N PRO A 45 32.73 -14.50 6.65
CA PRO A 45 32.74 -13.83 5.35
C PRO A 45 31.68 -12.73 5.17
N ASN A 46 30.71 -12.65 6.08
CA ASN A 46 29.62 -11.66 6.03
C ASN A 46 29.81 -10.47 7.00
N ILE A 47 30.96 -10.35 7.67
CA ILE A 47 31.26 -9.24 8.59
C ILE A 47 32.40 -8.42 8.02
N SER A 48 32.16 -7.20 7.63
CA SER A 48 33.16 -6.23 7.21
C SER A 48 33.79 -5.56 8.45
N PHE A 49 35.03 -5.85 8.74
CA PHE A 49 35.79 -5.15 9.78
C PHE A 49 36.36 -3.85 9.20
N VAL A 50 35.95 -2.69 9.72
CA VAL A 50 36.52 -1.39 9.37
C VAL A 50 37.67 -1.08 10.33
N ASN A 51 38.82 -0.79 9.79
CA ASN A 51 40.04 -0.48 10.58
C ASN A 51 39.87 0.91 11.24
N LEU A 52 39.91 0.98 12.56
CA LEU A 52 39.74 2.22 13.32
C LEU A 52 40.83 3.26 12.98
N ALA A 53 41.95 2.84 12.41
CA ALA A 53 43.02 3.73 11.96
C ALA A 53 42.66 4.55 10.71
N ASP A 54 41.72 4.06 9.89
CA ASP A 54 41.21 4.80 8.72
C ASP A 54 40.20 5.88 9.09
N LEU A 55 39.76 5.93 10.35
CA LEU A 55 38.85 6.95 10.89
C LEU A 55 39.55 8.19 11.46
N GLN A 56 40.88 8.19 11.60
CA GLN A 56 41.65 9.32 12.14
C GLN A 56 42.29 10.23 11.08
N GLY A 57 42.03 9.99 9.79
CA GLY A 57 42.46 10.86 8.70
C GLY A 57 41.32 11.79 8.28
N ASP A 58 41.48 13.03 8.65
CA ASP A 58 40.75 14.22 8.13
C ASP A 58 39.22 14.19 8.24
N GLY A 59 38.67 15.04 9.10
CA GLY A 59 37.29 15.15 9.58
C GLY A 59 36.17 15.20 8.52
N GLY A 60 35.96 14.11 7.80
CA GLY A 60 34.85 13.91 6.87
C GLY A 60 33.91 12.80 7.39
N ILE A 61 32.69 13.19 7.74
CA ILE A 61 31.57 12.27 7.91
C ILE A 61 31.53 11.31 6.71
N PRO A 62 31.43 9.96 6.89
CA PRO A 62 31.41 9.03 5.76
C PRO A 62 30.29 9.44 4.80
N ASN A 63 30.70 9.78 3.59
CA ASN A 63 29.78 10.21 2.52
C ASN A 63 28.71 9.14 2.36
N LYS A 64 27.43 9.51 2.52
CA LYS A 64 26.29 8.64 2.23
C LYS A 64 26.52 8.02 0.86
N GLN A 65 26.78 6.72 0.79
CA GLN A 65 26.97 6.04 -0.49
C GLN A 65 25.63 6.06 -1.22
N LYS A 66 25.46 7.05 -2.10
CA LYS A 66 24.33 7.05 -3.05
C LYS A 66 24.58 5.91 -4.04
N LEU A 67 23.76 4.89 -3.98
CA LEU A 67 23.73 3.88 -5.04
C LEU A 67 23.37 4.57 -6.35
N LYS A 68 24.35 4.67 -7.25
CA LYS A 68 24.11 5.25 -8.60
C LYS A 68 23.12 4.32 -9.33
N LYS A 69 22.07 4.90 -9.92
CA LYS A 69 21.20 4.18 -10.87
C LYS A 69 22.09 3.40 -11.84
N LYS A 70 21.84 2.10 -12.02
CA LYS A 70 22.57 1.28 -13.00
C LYS A 70 22.44 1.96 -14.36
N LYS A 71 23.55 2.29 -15.01
CA LYS A 71 23.49 2.80 -16.40
C LYS A 71 22.85 1.71 -17.24
N LYS A 72 21.76 2.04 -17.96
CA LYS A 72 21.11 1.15 -18.92
C LYS A 72 22.14 0.54 -19.84
N LYS A 73 22.20 -0.78 -19.89
CA LYS A 73 22.89 -1.47 -20.97
C LYS A 73 22.04 -1.32 -22.25
N PRO A 74 22.65 -1.25 -23.45
CA PRO A 74 21.92 -1.08 -24.71
C PRO A 74 20.88 -2.17 -25.01
N ASP A 75 20.93 -3.30 -24.29
CA ASP A 75 20.04 -4.46 -24.45
C ASP A 75 18.94 -4.59 -23.37
N ASP A 76 18.84 -3.67 -22.42
CA ASP A 76 17.75 -3.70 -21.45
C ASP A 76 16.45 -3.29 -22.16
N GLN A 77 15.58 -4.27 -22.39
CA GLN A 77 14.22 -4.04 -22.89
C GLN A 77 13.49 -3.15 -21.87
N PRO A 78 12.65 -2.20 -22.32
CA PRO A 78 11.87 -1.37 -21.42
C PRO A 78 11.04 -2.28 -20.50
N VAL A 79 11.08 -2.01 -19.21
CA VAL A 79 10.41 -2.81 -18.16
C VAL A 79 8.90 -2.95 -18.42
N LEU A 80 8.31 -2.01 -19.18
CA LEU A 80 6.93 -2.07 -19.69
C LEU A 80 6.92 -1.75 -21.18
N ASP A 81 6.57 -2.73 -22.00
CA ASP A 81 6.30 -2.52 -23.42
C ASP A 81 4.81 -2.18 -23.60
N ILE A 82 4.51 -1.07 -24.26
CA ILE A 82 3.12 -0.62 -24.58
C ILE A 82 2.30 -1.76 -25.21
N LYS A 83 2.94 -2.61 -26.01
CA LYS A 83 2.29 -3.74 -26.68
C LYS A 83 1.79 -4.81 -25.72
N ASN A 84 2.34 -4.86 -24.51
CA ASN A 84 2.01 -5.84 -23.48
C ASN A 84 0.94 -5.36 -22.51
N ILE A 85 0.54 -4.08 -22.55
CA ILE A 85 -0.52 -3.55 -21.69
C ILE A 85 -1.89 -4.03 -22.22
N PRO A 86 -2.63 -4.86 -21.46
CA PRO A 86 -3.93 -5.34 -21.93
C PRO A 86 -4.92 -4.17 -22.07
N PRO A 87 -5.76 -4.14 -23.11
CA PRO A 87 -6.78 -3.12 -23.21
C PRO A 87 -7.82 -3.23 -22.08
N PRO A 88 -8.55 -2.16 -21.74
CA PRO A 88 -9.42 -2.10 -20.57
C PRO A 88 -10.44 -3.24 -20.46
N HIS A 89 -11.02 -3.67 -21.60
CA HIS A 89 -11.98 -4.76 -21.60
C HIS A 89 -11.33 -6.10 -21.23
N LYS A 90 -10.05 -6.33 -21.56
CA LYS A 90 -9.32 -7.53 -21.15
C LYS A 90 -8.95 -7.48 -19.68
N ILE A 91 -8.51 -6.31 -19.19
CA ILE A 91 -8.24 -6.12 -17.75
C ILE A 91 -9.52 -6.40 -16.95
N LYS A 92 -10.67 -5.84 -17.38
CA LYS A 92 -11.96 -6.11 -16.73
C LYS A 92 -12.30 -7.58 -16.76
N ALA A 93 -12.19 -8.25 -17.91
CA ALA A 93 -12.50 -9.68 -18.03
C ALA A 93 -11.62 -10.54 -17.10
N GLN A 94 -10.33 -10.21 -16.98
CA GLN A 94 -9.44 -10.88 -16.04
C GLN A 94 -9.82 -10.60 -14.57
N LEU A 95 -10.27 -9.38 -14.26
CA LEU A 95 -10.80 -9.06 -12.92
C LEU A 95 -12.10 -9.82 -12.62
N ASP A 96 -12.97 -10.04 -13.64
CA ASP A 96 -14.21 -10.81 -13.49
C ASP A 96 -13.95 -12.27 -13.08
N ASP A 97 -12.81 -12.83 -13.44
CA ASP A 97 -12.40 -14.18 -13.03
C ASP A 97 -12.14 -14.33 -11.52
N PHE A 98 -11.81 -13.21 -10.83
CA PHE A 98 -11.41 -13.23 -9.43
C PHE A 98 -12.33 -12.43 -8.51
N VAL A 99 -12.99 -11.38 -9.02
CA VAL A 99 -13.81 -10.45 -8.24
C VAL A 99 -15.27 -10.55 -8.66
N VAL A 100 -16.12 -10.98 -7.75
CA VAL A 100 -17.58 -11.08 -7.96
C VAL A 100 -18.21 -9.69 -7.85
N GLY A 101 -19.13 -9.36 -8.73
CA GLY A 101 -19.82 -8.07 -8.73
C GLY A 101 -18.89 -6.90 -9.04
N GLN A 102 -19.17 -5.75 -8.47
CA GLN A 102 -18.36 -4.52 -8.61
C GLN A 102 -18.12 -4.07 -10.07
N ASP A 103 -19.11 -4.29 -10.95
CA ASP A 103 -18.94 -4.09 -12.39
C ASP A 103 -18.56 -2.66 -12.77
N TYR A 104 -19.13 -1.67 -12.08
CA TYR A 104 -18.80 -0.27 -12.29
C TYR A 104 -17.36 0.02 -11.88
N ALA A 105 -16.97 -0.36 -10.67
CA ALA A 105 -15.61 -0.16 -10.16
C ALA A 105 -14.56 -0.85 -11.05
N LYS A 106 -14.81 -2.09 -11.48
CA LYS A 106 -13.94 -2.83 -12.40
C LYS A 106 -13.77 -2.13 -13.74
N LYS A 107 -14.83 -1.53 -14.30
CA LYS A 107 -14.74 -0.75 -15.55
C LYS A 107 -13.90 0.49 -15.36
N VAL A 108 -14.15 1.28 -14.30
CA VAL A 108 -13.43 2.53 -14.03
C VAL A 108 -11.96 2.26 -13.80
N ILE A 109 -11.62 1.32 -12.90
CA ILE A 109 -10.22 1.02 -12.58
C ILE A 109 -9.46 0.46 -13.78
N SER A 110 -10.11 -0.37 -14.63
CA SER A 110 -9.48 -0.91 -15.84
C SER A 110 -9.12 0.17 -16.86
N VAL A 111 -9.99 1.17 -17.04
CA VAL A 111 -9.72 2.31 -17.92
C VAL A 111 -8.64 3.21 -17.33
N ALA A 112 -8.75 3.53 -16.05
CA ALA A 112 -7.81 4.42 -15.36
C ALA A 112 -6.37 3.86 -15.39
N VAL A 113 -6.23 2.57 -15.07
CA VAL A 113 -4.94 1.88 -15.06
C VAL A 113 -4.36 1.76 -16.47
N TYR A 114 -5.17 1.43 -17.46
CA TYR A 114 -4.72 1.42 -18.85
C TYR A 114 -4.20 2.78 -19.29
N ASN A 115 -4.92 3.86 -18.98
CA ASN A 115 -4.49 5.23 -19.31
C ASN A 115 -3.20 5.60 -18.58
N HIS A 116 -3.08 5.22 -17.31
CA HIS A 116 -1.86 5.45 -16.52
C HIS A 116 -0.64 4.80 -17.18
N TYR A 117 -0.67 3.49 -17.44
CA TYR A 117 0.47 2.79 -18.01
C TYR A 117 0.72 3.18 -19.47
N LYS A 118 -0.32 3.56 -20.21
CA LYS A 118 -0.15 4.14 -21.54
C LYS A 118 0.62 5.46 -21.47
N ARG A 119 0.31 6.34 -20.50
CA ARG A 119 1.08 7.55 -20.23
C ARG A 119 2.54 7.25 -19.91
N VAL A 120 2.80 6.32 -18.99
CA VAL A 120 4.14 5.91 -18.59
C VAL A 120 4.94 5.39 -19.78
N ALA A 121 4.32 4.62 -20.65
CA ALA A 121 4.96 4.00 -21.80
C ALA A 121 5.17 4.96 -22.98
N THR A 122 4.34 6.01 -23.10
CA THR A 122 4.44 6.99 -24.21
C THR A 122 5.27 8.22 -23.91
N ASN A 123 6.00 8.30 -22.83
CA ASN A 123 6.84 9.40 -22.29
C ASN A 123 7.42 10.43 -23.29
N THR A 124 6.87 10.54 -24.47
CA THR A 124 7.36 11.24 -25.65
C THR A 124 6.34 12.18 -26.30
N MET A 125 5.26 12.55 -25.61
CA MET A 125 4.40 13.61 -26.13
C MET A 125 4.96 14.97 -25.71
N ASP A 126 5.92 15.47 -26.48
CA ASP A 126 6.63 16.72 -26.23
C ASP A 126 5.71 17.97 -26.14
N ASP A 127 4.47 17.88 -26.60
CA ASP A 127 3.55 19.02 -26.65
C ASP A 127 2.36 18.97 -25.70
N ILE A 128 2.05 17.81 -25.07
CA ILE A 128 0.87 17.66 -24.21
C ILE A 128 1.24 16.86 -22.95
N GLU A 129 1.21 17.51 -21.79
CA GLU A 129 1.36 16.87 -20.49
C GLU A 129 0.07 16.16 -20.10
N ILE A 130 0.14 14.83 -19.94
CA ILE A 130 -0.99 14.03 -19.45
C ILE A 130 -0.85 13.88 -17.93
N GLU A 131 -1.81 14.39 -17.20
CA GLU A 131 -1.84 14.32 -15.74
C GLU A 131 -1.90 12.88 -15.21
N LYS A 132 -1.45 12.70 -13.95
CA LYS A 132 -1.52 11.40 -13.26
C LYS A 132 -2.98 10.98 -13.05
N SER A 133 -3.25 9.70 -13.26
CA SER A 133 -4.59 9.09 -13.06
C SER A 133 -4.73 8.50 -11.66
N ASN A 134 -4.33 9.24 -10.60
CA ASN A 134 -4.52 8.76 -9.23
C ASN A 134 -6.01 8.62 -8.92
N MET A 135 -6.35 7.68 -8.04
CA MET A 135 -7.73 7.25 -7.83
C MET A 135 -8.13 7.33 -6.36
N LEU A 136 -9.40 7.70 -6.14
CA LEU A 136 -10.07 7.57 -4.85
C LEU A 136 -11.17 6.52 -4.96
N MET A 137 -11.08 5.49 -4.14
CA MET A 137 -12.01 4.37 -4.07
C MET A 137 -12.84 4.46 -2.80
N ILE A 138 -14.15 4.64 -2.93
CA ILE A 138 -15.09 4.78 -1.83
C ILE A 138 -15.95 3.52 -1.73
N GLY A 139 -16.07 2.95 -0.55
CA GLY A 139 -16.95 1.80 -0.36
C GLY A 139 -16.87 1.24 1.06
N PRO A 140 -17.95 0.61 1.54
CA PRO A 140 -18.03 0.12 2.91
C PRO A 140 -16.89 -0.83 3.27
N THR A 141 -16.66 -1.00 4.56
CA THR A 141 -15.69 -1.98 5.04
C THR A 141 -16.10 -3.38 4.59
N GLY A 142 -15.14 -4.20 4.17
CA GLY A 142 -15.42 -5.56 3.70
C GLY A 142 -15.92 -5.68 2.25
N CYS A 143 -16.14 -4.57 1.49
CA CYS A 143 -16.59 -4.65 0.10
C CYS A 143 -15.52 -5.11 -0.92
N GLY A 144 -14.29 -5.37 -0.46
CA GLY A 144 -13.22 -5.93 -1.30
C GLY A 144 -12.26 -4.90 -1.92
N LYS A 145 -12.16 -3.66 -1.39
CA LYS A 145 -11.24 -2.62 -1.88
C LYS A 145 -9.81 -3.11 -2.05
N THR A 146 -9.21 -3.55 -0.96
CA THR A 146 -7.83 -4.04 -0.92
C THR A 146 -7.63 -5.26 -1.81
N TYR A 147 -8.62 -6.16 -1.87
CA TYR A 147 -8.57 -7.37 -2.71
C TYR A 147 -8.59 -7.03 -4.20
N LEU A 148 -9.40 -6.05 -4.61
CA LEU A 148 -9.46 -5.57 -5.99
C LEU A 148 -8.10 -5.04 -6.45
N VAL A 149 -7.43 -4.22 -5.62
CA VAL A 149 -6.11 -3.65 -5.94
C VAL A 149 -5.03 -4.73 -5.96
N LYS A 150 -5.03 -5.67 -4.99
CA LYS A 150 -4.10 -6.82 -4.99
C LYS A 150 -4.24 -7.66 -6.25
N THR A 151 -5.47 -7.93 -6.66
CA THR A 151 -5.74 -8.71 -7.88
C THR A 151 -5.27 -7.97 -9.12
N LEU A 152 -5.54 -6.68 -9.20
CA LEU A 152 -5.11 -5.82 -10.30
C LEU A 152 -3.57 -5.80 -10.44
N ALA A 153 -2.84 -5.52 -9.35
CA ALA A 153 -1.38 -5.47 -9.37
C ALA A 153 -0.77 -6.81 -9.82
N ARG A 154 -1.33 -7.93 -9.35
CA ARG A 154 -0.93 -9.28 -9.78
C ARG A 154 -1.19 -9.54 -11.27
N LEU A 155 -2.34 -9.10 -11.80
CA LEU A 155 -2.69 -9.27 -13.22
C LEU A 155 -1.79 -8.45 -14.16
N LEU A 156 -1.28 -7.32 -13.66
CA LEU A 156 -0.39 -6.42 -14.40
C LEU A 156 1.09 -6.75 -14.19
N ASP A 157 1.41 -7.66 -13.26
CA ASP A 157 2.77 -8.01 -12.85
C ASP A 157 3.59 -6.78 -12.41
N VAL A 158 2.98 -5.92 -11.58
CA VAL A 158 3.63 -4.72 -11.05
C VAL A 158 3.76 -4.80 -9.53
N PRO A 159 4.83 -4.21 -8.93
CA PRO A 159 4.98 -4.17 -7.49
C PRO A 159 3.87 -3.37 -6.83
N LEU A 160 3.42 -3.82 -5.67
CA LEU A 160 2.35 -3.22 -4.89
C LEU A 160 2.78 -2.99 -3.46
N ALA A 161 2.69 -1.74 -3.00
CA ALA A 161 2.76 -1.42 -1.58
C ALA A 161 1.36 -1.12 -1.05
N ILE A 162 1.05 -1.65 0.13
CA ILE A 162 -0.18 -1.37 0.85
C ILE A 162 0.18 -0.73 2.18
N THR A 163 -0.46 0.37 2.49
CA THR A 163 -0.31 1.07 3.77
C THR A 163 -1.66 1.56 4.27
N ASP A 164 -1.77 1.69 5.59
CA ASP A 164 -2.91 2.27 6.25
C ASP A 164 -2.61 3.75 6.51
N ALA A 165 -3.54 4.63 6.14
CA ALA A 165 -3.39 6.07 6.34
C ALA A 165 -3.25 6.45 7.82
N THR A 166 -3.82 5.67 8.74
CA THR A 166 -3.73 5.93 10.18
C THR A 166 -2.35 5.67 10.77
N SER A 167 -1.53 4.86 10.08
CA SER A 167 -0.14 4.60 10.48
C SER A 167 0.82 5.72 10.06
N LEU A 168 0.39 6.58 9.11
CA LEU A 168 1.23 7.64 8.57
C LEU A 168 1.25 8.87 9.46
N THR A 169 2.43 9.42 9.66
CA THR A 169 2.65 10.64 10.44
C THR A 169 3.57 11.59 9.70
N GLU A 170 3.50 12.87 10.07
CA GLU A 170 4.46 13.86 9.60
C GLU A 170 5.85 13.56 10.16
N ALA A 171 6.89 13.87 9.39
CA ALA A 171 8.27 13.60 9.75
C ALA A 171 8.63 14.15 11.15
N GLY A 172 9.13 13.27 12.03
CA GLY A 172 9.54 13.63 13.40
C GLY A 172 8.55 13.25 14.51
N TYR A 173 7.38 12.72 14.18
CA TYR A 173 6.44 12.13 15.14
C TYR A 173 6.55 10.61 15.21
N ILE A 174 5.96 10.01 16.25
CA ILE A 174 5.93 8.54 16.41
C ILE A 174 4.94 7.95 15.41
N GLY A 175 5.44 7.20 14.43
CA GLY A 175 4.68 6.55 13.38
C GLY A 175 5.53 6.33 12.13
N ASP A 176 4.91 5.77 11.08
CA ASP A 176 5.57 5.62 9.78
C ASP A 176 5.62 6.98 9.08
N ASP A 177 6.81 7.41 8.70
CA ASP A 177 6.99 8.61 7.87
C ASP A 177 6.28 8.42 6.51
N ILE A 178 5.69 9.48 5.96
CA ILE A 178 4.98 9.44 4.68
C ILE A 178 5.85 8.83 3.57
N GLU A 179 7.16 9.11 3.58
CA GLU A 179 8.10 8.55 2.62
C GLU A 179 8.34 7.03 2.80
N SER A 180 7.99 6.46 3.96
CA SER A 180 8.09 5.01 4.22
C SER A 180 7.24 4.16 3.26
N VAL A 181 6.17 4.75 2.72
CA VAL A 181 5.30 4.11 1.73
C VAL A 181 6.09 3.75 0.46
N VAL A 182 6.99 4.65 0.04
CA VAL A 182 7.87 4.42 -1.12
C VAL A 182 8.93 3.37 -0.79
N SER A 183 9.43 3.33 0.46
CA SER A 183 10.35 2.26 0.91
C SER A 183 9.68 0.89 0.87
N LYS A 184 8.40 0.79 1.28
CA LYS A 184 7.61 -0.44 1.18
C LYS A 184 7.45 -0.89 -0.27
N LEU A 185 7.24 0.06 -1.20
CA LEU A 185 7.15 -0.24 -2.63
C LEU A 185 8.48 -0.71 -3.20
N LEU A 186 9.58 -0.06 -2.82
CA LEU A 186 10.92 -0.48 -3.23
C LEU A 186 11.25 -1.90 -2.75
N ALA A 187 10.90 -2.24 -1.51
CA ALA A 187 11.03 -3.59 -0.99
C ALA A 187 10.17 -4.61 -1.77
N ALA A 188 8.93 -4.26 -2.13
CA ALA A 188 8.05 -5.10 -2.95
C ALA A 188 8.56 -5.27 -4.39
N ALA A 189 9.42 -4.38 -4.86
CA ALA A 189 10.11 -4.44 -6.15
C ALA A 189 11.48 -5.13 -6.08
N ASP A 190 11.79 -5.88 -5.00
CA ASP A 190 13.09 -6.51 -4.77
C ASP A 190 14.27 -5.52 -4.78
N ASN A 191 14.05 -4.28 -4.34
CA ASN A 191 14.97 -3.15 -4.37
C ASN A 191 15.40 -2.71 -5.79
N ASP A 192 14.60 -3.05 -6.79
CA ASP A 192 14.76 -2.54 -8.15
C ASP A 192 14.00 -1.22 -8.29
N VAL A 193 14.75 -0.12 -8.48
CA VAL A 193 14.20 1.24 -8.56
C VAL A 193 13.33 1.42 -9.80
N GLU A 194 13.74 0.91 -10.96
CA GLU A 194 12.99 1.05 -12.20
C GLU A 194 11.64 0.32 -12.13
N ARG A 195 11.60 -0.85 -11.50
CA ARG A 195 10.34 -1.56 -11.23
C ARG A 195 9.49 -0.84 -10.20
N ALA A 196 10.09 -0.30 -9.13
CA ALA A 196 9.37 0.46 -8.11
C ALA A 196 8.71 1.73 -8.68
N GLU A 197 9.41 2.47 -9.53
CA GLU A 197 8.92 3.68 -10.20
C GLU A 197 7.67 3.42 -11.10
N MET A 198 7.38 2.17 -11.45
CA MET A 198 6.20 1.76 -12.21
C MET A 198 5.17 0.99 -11.37
N GLY A 199 5.34 0.97 -10.08
CA GLY A 199 4.48 0.25 -9.15
C GLY A 199 3.17 0.96 -8.80
N ILE A 200 2.41 0.30 -7.94
CA ILE A 200 1.15 0.80 -7.36
C ILE A 200 1.32 0.97 -5.86
N ILE A 201 0.90 2.12 -5.34
CA ILE A 201 0.75 2.35 -3.90
C ILE A 201 -0.72 2.42 -3.57
N PHE A 202 -1.18 1.55 -2.68
CA PHE A 202 -2.53 1.58 -2.14
C PHE A 202 -2.51 2.09 -0.70
N ILE A 203 -3.21 3.21 -0.47
CA ILE A 203 -3.37 3.81 0.87
C ILE A 203 -4.81 3.54 1.31
N ASP A 204 -4.99 2.64 2.28
CA ASP A 204 -6.31 2.31 2.82
C ASP A 204 -6.67 3.25 3.98
N GLU A 205 -7.95 3.29 4.34
CA GLU A 205 -8.50 4.11 5.43
C GLU A 205 -8.23 5.62 5.31
N ILE A 206 -8.15 6.14 4.09
CA ILE A 206 -7.85 7.57 3.84
C ILE A 206 -8.88 8.52 4.46
N ASP A 207 -10.12 8.06 4.65
CA ASP A 207 -11.20 8.79 5.31
C ASP A 207 -10.90 9.13 6.78
N LYS A 208 -9.99 8.41 7.43
CA LYS A 208 -9.55 8.67 8.80
C LYS A 208 -8.69 9.93 8.92
N LEU A 209 -8.12 10.40 7.81
CA LEU A 209 -7.38 11.65 7.74
C LEU A 209 -8.29 12.87 7.56
N ALA A 210 -9.61 12.67 7.37
CA ALA A 210 -10.56 13.76 7.23
C ALA A 210 -10.66 14.58 8.53
N ARG A 211 -10.71 15.90 8.39
CA ARG A 211 -10.85 16.84 9.51
C ARG A 211 -12.21 16.68 10.19
N LYS A 212 -12.22 16.34 11.49
CA LYS A 212 -13.45 16.28 12.28
C LYS A 212 -13.95 17.69 12.56
N ARG A 213 -15.25 17.96 12.27
CA ARG A 213 -15.88 19.28 12.39
C ARG A 213 -15.95 19.83 13.83
N GLU A 214 -15.79 19.01 14.87
CA GLU A 214 -16.11 19.37 16.27
C GLU A 214 -14.92 19.72 17.15
N THR A 215 -13.68 19.65 16.68
CA THR A 215 -12.53 19.95 17.50
C THR A 215 -11.99 21.37 17.22
N ASN A 216 -12.17 22.27 18.22
CA ASN A 216 -11.51 23.59 18.27
C ASN A 216 -9.97 23.50 18.38
N HIS A 217 -9.41 22.32 18.48
CA HIS A 217 -7.98 22.07 18.39
C HIS A 217 -7.61 21.75 16.95
N ARG A 218 -6.58 22.42 16.47
CA ARG A 218 -5.92 22.14 15.19
C ARG A 218 -5.64 20.64 15.16
N ASP A 219 -6.35 19.91 14.29
CA ASP A 219 -6.16 18.46 14.09
C ASP A 219 -4.88 18.29 13.28
N VAL A 220 -3.74 18.41 14.01
CA VAL A 220 -2.39 18.50 13.44
C VAL A 220 -2.02 17.23 12.67
N ASN A 221 -2.68 16.09 12.97
CA ASN A 221 -2.28 14.82 12.42
C ASN A 221 -2.93 14.50 11.07
N GLY A 222 -4.22 14.77 10.86
CA GLY A 222 -4.90 14.38 9.63
C GLY A 222 -4.63 15.32 8.46
N GLU A 223 -4.71 16.63 8.67
CA GLU A 223 -4.49 17.63 7.61
C GLU A 223 -3.03 17.68 7.17
N SER A 224 -2.08 17.60 8.12
CA SER A 224 -0.64 17.60 7.78
C SER A 224 -0.22 16.36 7.00
N VAL A 225 -0.80 15.18 7.29
CA VAL A 225 -0.56 13.96 6.50
C VAL A 225 -1.14 14.09 5.09
N GLN A 226 -2.36 14.63 4.94
CA GLN A 226 -2.91 14.93 3.61
C GLN A 226 -1.99 15.87 2.82
N GLN A 227 -1.49 16.95 3.43
CA GLN A 227 -0.54 17.89 2.80
C GLN A 227 0.79 17.21 2.44
N GLY A 228 1.33 16.39 3.33
CA GLY A 228 2.57 15.64 3.06
C GLY A 228 2.44 14.65 1.91
N LEU A 229 1.28 14.00 1.78
CA LEU A 229 0.99 13.10 0.66
C LEU A 229 0.91 13.83 -0.70
N LEU A 230 0.57 15.12 -0.73
CA LEU A 230 0.48 15.88 -1.99
C LEU A 230 1.76 15.78 -2.81
N LYS A 231 2.90 15.93 -2.16
CA LYS A 231 4.21 15.85 -2.81
C LYS A 231 4.43 14.53 -3.56
N LEU A 232 4.01 13.41 -2.95
CA LEU A 232 4.11 12.09 -3.56
C LEU A 232 3.10 11.91 -4.71
N LEU A 233 1.88 12.41 -4.52
CA LEU A 233 0.80 12.32 -5.51
C LEU A 233 1.12 13.15 -6.77
N GLU A 234 1.76 14.29 -6.62
CA GLU A 234 2.18 15.15 -7.74
C GLU A 234 3.32 14.53 -8.54
N GLY A 235 4.25 13.87 -7.89
CA GLY A 235 5.48 13.34 -8.42
C GLY A 235 6.67 14.12 -7.89
N ALA A 236 7.54 13.41 -7.18
CA ALA A 236 8.75 13.97 -6.61
C ALA A 236 9.84 12.90 -6.49
N GLU A 237 11.08 13.34 -6.50
CA GLU A 237 12.19 12.50 -6.12
C GLU A 237 12.25 12.38 -4.59
N VAL A 238 12.26 11.14 -4.10
CA VAL A 238 12.27 10.80 -2.68
C VAL A 238 13.46 9.93 -2.37
N GLU A 239 14.23 10.30 -1.36
CA GLU A 239 15.34 9.48 -0.86
C GLU A 239 14.82 8.48 0.18
N VAL A 240 14.94 7.19 -0.12
CA VAL A 240 14.49 6.09 0.72
C VAL A 240 15.60 5.12 1.08
N PRO A 241 15.57 4.50 2.28
CA PRO A 241 16.54 3.50 2.67
C PRO A 241 16.32 2.19 1.91
N VAL A 242 17.40 1.54 1.51
CA VAL A 242 17.36 0.23 0.84
C VAL A 242 17.34 -0.89 1.87
N GLY A 243 16.29 -1.71 1.85
CA GLY A 243 16.18 -2.87 2.76
C GLY A 243 15.83 -2.54 4.21
N ALA A 244 15.43 -1.30 4.51
CA ALA A 244 14.97 -0.89 5.84
C ALA A 244 13.75 0.02 5.75
N SER A 245 12.92 0.00 6.80
CA SER A 245 11.73 0.86 6.89
C SER A 245 12.02 2.24 7.50
N SER A 246 13.18 2.45 8.11
CA SER A 246 13.55 3.72 8.77
C SER A 246 14.86 4.29 8.26
N LYS A 247 14.96 5.61 8.22
CA LYS A 247 16.16 6.37 7.82
C LYS A 247 17.25 6.31 8.91
N ASN A 248 17.88 5.14 9.08
CA ASN A 248 19.06 5.03 9.92
C ASN A 248 20.30 5.51 9.17
N ALA A 249 21.23 6.18 9.87
CA ALA A 249 22.42 6.80 9.30
C ALA A 249 23.38 5.83 8.59
N MET A 250 23.23 4.53 8.83
CA MET A 250 24.11 3.46 8.28
C MET A 250 23.53 2.70 7.09
N VAL A 251 22.29 3.01 6.66
CA VAL A 251 21.64 2.30 5.55
C VAL A 251 21.87 3.08 4.26
N PRO A 252 22.24 2.42 3.14
CA PRO A 252 22.38 3.09 1.85
C PRO A 252 21.04 3.66 1.42
N MET A 253 21.06 4.92 0.93
CA MET A 253 19.87 5.61 0.44
C MET A 253 19.83 5.56 -1.08
N VAL A 254 18.64 5.43 -1.63
CA VAL A 254 18.39 5.51 -3.07
C VAL A 254 17.29 6.52 -3.35
N THR A 255 17.39 7.21 -4.48
CA THR A 255 16.36 8.15 -4.92
C THR A 255 15.38 7.41 -5.81
N VAL A 256 14.09 7.52 -5.50
CA VAL A 256 12.96 6.97 -6.27
C VAL A 256 12.10 8.13 -6.76
N ASP A 257 11.80 8.17 -8.05
CA ASP A 257 10.89 9.14 -8.65
C ASP A 257 9.44 8.63 -8.59
N THR A 258 8.58 9.37 -7.90
CA THR A 258 7.17 8.98 -7.75
C THR A 258 6.28 9.42 -8.91
N THR A 259 6.82 10.08 -9.94
CA THR A 259 6.06 10.63 -11.10
C THR A 259 5.25 9.55 -11.83
N ASN A 260 5.80 8.34 -11.97
CA ASN A 260 5.16 7.23 -12.66
C ASN A 260 4.53 6.18 -11.73
N ILE A 261 4.59 6.39 -10.41
CA ILE A 261 3.90 5.53 -9.45
C ILE A 261 2.41 5.86 -9.47
N LEU A 262 1.56 4.83 -9.53
CA LEU A 262 0.12 4.96 -9.45
C LEU A 262 -0.33 4.93 -7.99
N PHE A 263 -0.99 5.99 -7.53
CA PHE A 263 -1.59 6.02 -6.21
C PHE A 263 -3.08 5.72 -6.28
N ILE A 264 -3.52 4.81 -5.43
CA ILE A 264 -4.92 4.45 -5.23
C ILE A 264 -5.21 4.65 -3.74
N CYS A 265 -6.11 5.58 -3.41
CA CYS A 265 -6.55 5.80 -2.04
C CYS A 265 -7.89 5.11 -1.82
N GLY A 266 -8.06 4.38 -0.73
CA GLY A 266 -9.30 3.69 -0.35
C GLY A 266 -9.85 4.20 0.97
N GLY A 267 -11.17 4.32 1.09
CA GLY A 267 -11.82 4.70 2.33
C GLY A 267 -13.26 4.19 2.44
N ALA A 268 -13.73 4.04 3.68
CA ALA A 268 -15.11 3.66 3.94
C ALA A 268 -16.06 4.86 3.93
N PHE A 269 -15.58 6.02 4.36
CA PHE A 269 -16.32 7.28 4.43
C PHE A 269 -17.65 7.13 5.18
N PRO A 270 -17.65 6.72 6.47
CA PRO A 270 -18.87 6.62 7.25
C PRO A 270 -19.60 7.97 7.26
N ASP A 271 -20.94 7.94 7.23
CA ASP A 271 -21.80 9.12 7.22
C ASP A 271 -21.72 10.04 5.97
N LEU A 272 -20.90 9.70 4.97
CA LEU A 272 -20.86 10.42 3.69
C LEU A 272 -22.20 10.32 2.95
N ASP A 273 -22.94 9.23 3.13
CA ASP A 273 -24.29 9.05 2.59
C ASP A 273 -25.23 10.14 3.08
N GLN A 274 -25.15 10.57 4.35
CA GLN A 274 -25.93 11.66 4.89
C GLN A 274 -25.58 12.99 4.23
N VAL A 275 -24.28 13.27 4.03
CA VAL A 275 -23.83 14.49 3.33
C VAL A 275 -24.39 14.55 1.91
N ILE A 276 -24.35 13.41 1.18
CA ILE A 276 -24.89 13.32 -0.18
C ILE A 276 -26.42 13.56 -0.17
N ARG A 277 -27.16 12.91 0.74
CA ARG A 277 -28.61 13.08 0.88
C ARG A 277 -28.99 14.52 1.19
N GLU A 278 -28.29 15.19 2.11
CA GLU A 278 -28.51 16.61 2.41
C GLU A 278 -28.30 17.52 1.19
N ARG A 279 -27.26 17.27 0.39
CA ARG A 279 -27.02 18.02 -0.86
C ARG A 279 -28.13 17.80 -1.86
N LEU A 280 -28.54 16.56 -2.08
CA LEU A 280 -29.61 16.21 -3.02
C LEU A 280 -30.94 16.79 -2.56
N ALA A 281 -31.25 16.76 -1.26
CA ALA A 281 -32.44 17.35 -0.68
C ALA A 281 -32.48 18.88 -0.85
N LYS A 282 -31.35 19.58 -0.67
CA LYS A 282 -31.21 21.01 -0.90
C LYS A 282 -31.44 21.39 -2.38
N LYS A 283 -30.87 20.61 -3.32
CA LYS A 283 -31.11 20.83 -4.77
C LYS A 283 -32.58 20.62 -5.14
N SER A 284 -33.28 19.66 -4.52
CA SER A 284 -34.70 19.40 -4.80
C SER A 284 -35.65 20.44 -4.21
N SER A 285 -35.29 21.12 -3.11
CA SER A 285 -36.11 22.13 -2.47
C SER A 285 -36.18 23.45 -3.26
N MET A 286 -35.28 23.68 -4.21
CA MET A 286 -35.30 24.85 -5.11
C MET A 286 -36.11 24.62 -6.40
N GLY A 287 -36.69 23.45 -6.63
CA GLY A 287 -37.46 23.10 -7.81
C GLY A 287 -38.87 22.62 -7.45
N PHE A 288 -39.85 22.83 -8.34
CA PHE A 288 -41.27 22.46 -8.20
C PHE A 288 -41.54 20.93 -8.09
N ASN A 289 -40.54 20.08 -7.95
CA ASN A 289 -40.66 18.62 -7.94
C ASN A 289 -40.50 18.05 -6.52
N ALA A 290 -41.57 18.09 -5.73
CA ALA A 290 -41.64 17.40 -4.42
C ALA A 290 -41.49 15.85 -4.52
N GLU A 291 -41.73 15.26 -5.69
CA GLU A 291 -41.64 13.81 -5.94
C GLU A 291 -40.22 13.27 -5.95
N LEU A 292 -39.20 14.13 -6.05
CA LEU A 292 -37.79 13.71 -6.06
C LEU A 292 -37.23 13.34 -4.66
N LYS A 293 -37.87 13.75 -3.57
CA LYS A 293 -37.45 13.41 -2.21
C LYS A 293 -37.52 11.90 -1.95
N ASP A 294 -38.64 11.28 -2.34
CA ASP A 294 -38.86 9.84 -2.10
C ASP A 294 -37.95 8.94 -2.93
N HIS A 295 -37.45 9.45 -4.08
CA HIS A 295 -36.60 8.65 -4.97
C HIS A 295 -35.20 8.39 -4.39
N TYR A 296 -34.60 9.37 -3.72
CA TYR A 296 -33.25 9.24 -3.15
C TYR A 296 -33.24 8.62 -1.75
N ASP A 297 -34.34 8.67 -1.01
CA ASP A 297 -34.44 8.06 0.33
C ASP A 297 -34.37 6.53 0.29
N ASN A 298 -34.84 5.93 -0.81
CA ASN A 298 -34.83 4.48 -1.03
C ASN A 298 -33.66 3.98 -1.90
N GLU A 299 -32.76 4.88 -2.35
CA GLU A 299 -31.63 4.50 -3.19
C GLU A 299 -30.59 3.72 -2.37
N LYS A 300 -30.39 2.43 -2.71
CA LYS A 300 -29.44 1.55 -2.03
C LYS A 300 -27.97 1.97 -2.24
N ASN A 301 -27.67 2.65 -3.37
CA ASN A 301 -26.31 3.01 -3.78
C ASN A 301 -26.13 4.52 -3.90
N ILE A 302 -26.44 5.24 -2.82
CA ILE A 302 -26.35 6.70 -2.77
C ILE A 302 -24.93 7.22 -3.08
N PHE A 303 -23.89 6.43 -2.79
CA PHE A 303 -22.50 6.79 -3.08
C PHE A 303 -22.21 7.02 -4.57
N ARG A 304 -23.05 6.51 -5.49
CA ARG A 304 -22.92 6.79 -6.93
C ARG A 304 -23.10 8.25 -7.30
N TYR A 305 -23.74 9.02 -6.43
CA TYR A 305 -23.98 10.46 -6.60
C TYR A 305 -22.94 11.32 -5.89
N VAL A 306 -21.83 10.73 -5.43
CA VAL A 306 -20.76 11.47 -4.75
C VAL A 306 -20.16 12.51 -5.69
N GLU A 307 -20.05 13.74 -5.18
CA GLU A 307 -19.37 14.87 -5.83
C GLU A 307 -18.16 15.29 -4.96
N THR A 308 -17.20 15.98 -5.56
CA THR A 308 -16.02 16.51 -4.83
C THR A 308 -16.41 17.40 -3.66
N GLU A 309 -17.54 18.11 -3.79
CA GLU A 309 -18.09 18.96 -2.72
C GLU A 309 -18.49 18.14 -1.49
N ASP A 310 -19.03 16.94 -1.66
CA ASP A 310 -19.40 16.06 -0.55
C ASP A 310 -18.16 15.63 0.24
N LEU A 311 -17.09 15.27 -0.46
CA LEU A 311 -15.81 14.87 0.14
C LEU A 311 -15.14 16.05 0.87
N ARG A 312 -15.23 17.26 0.32
CA ARG A 312 -14.78 18.48 0.99
C ARG A 312 -15.61 18.75 2.26
N ASN A 313 -16.92 18.58 2.18
CA ASN A 313 -17.82 18.72 3.31
C ASN A 313 -17.61 17.64 4.37
N PHE A 314 -17.15 16.47 3.98
CA PHE A 314 -16.73 15.38 4.87
C PHE A 314 -15.45 15.72 5.66
N GLY A 315 -14.57 16.56 5.09
CA GLY A 315 -13.33 17.03 5.77
C GLY A 315 -12.04 16.76 5.02
N MET A 316 -12.10 16.34 3.75
CA MET A 316 -10.92 16.22 2.91
C MET A 316 -10.49 17.58 2.38
N ILE A 317 -9.18 17.84 2.29
CA ILE A 317 -8.68 19.12 1.77
C ILE A 317 -8.83 19.18 0.24
N PRO A 318 -9.21 20.34 -0.31
CA PRO A 318 -9.46 20.50 -1.75
C PRO A 318 -8.23 20.13 -2.61
N GLU A 319 -7.04 20.48 -2.18
CA GLU A 319 -5.78 20.22 -2.87
C GLU A 319 -5.54 18.72 -3.02
N PHE A 320 -5.83 17.95 -1.97
CA PHE A 320 -5.69 16.49 -1.98
C PHE A 320 -6.71 15.86 -2.94
N LEU A 321 -7.95 16.31 -2.92
CA LEU A 321 -8.97 15.84 -3.85
C LEU A 321 -8.64 16.19 -5.31
N GLY A 322 -8.01 17.35 -5.54
CA GLY A 322 -7.53 17.75 -6.87
C GLY A 322 -6.46 16.81 -7.45
N ARG A 323 -5.71 16.09 -6.58
CA ARG A 323 -4.71 15.10 -7.01
C ARG A 323 -5.25 13.67 -7.14
N LEU A 324 -6.55 13.48 -6.85
CA LEU A 324 -7.26 12.21 -7.01
C LEU A 324 -8.44 12.40 -7.99
N PRO A 325 -8.17 12.68 -9.27
CA PRO A 325 -9.20 13.09 -10.22
C PRO A 325 -10.22 11.99 -10.54
N ILE A 326 -9.87 10.73 -10.29
CA ILE A 326 -10.74 9.60 -10.59
C ILE A 326 -11.36 9.10 -9.28
N VAL A 327 -12.62 9.44 -9.06
CA VAL A 327 -13.40 8.99 -7.90
C VAL A 327 -14.39 7.93 -8.36
N PHE A 328 -14.41 6.78 -7.69
CA PHE A 328 -15.38 5.72 -7.96
C PHE A 328 -15.76 4.97 -6.69
N THR A 329 -16.89 4.29 -6.76
CA THR A 329 -17.50 3.64 -5.60
C THR A 329 -17.62 2.15 -5.80
N LEU A 330 -17.52 1.40 -4.68
CA LEU A 330 -17.82 -0.01 -4.60
C LEU A 330 -19.16 -0.19 -3.89
N ASP A 331 -19.94 -1.12 -4.40
CA ASP A 331 -21.22 -1.50 -3.80
C ASP A 331 -20.99 -2.36 -2.55
N ALA A 332 -21.88 -2.26 -1.58
CA ALA A 332 -21.92 -3.20 -0.45
C ALA A 332 -22.18 -4.62 -0.97
N LEU A 333 -21.58 -5.62 -0.31
CA LEU A 333 -21.82 -7.01 -0.65
C LEU A 333 -23.15 -7.46 -0.05
N ASP A 334 -24.02 -7.98 -0.89
CA ASP A 334 -25.25 -8.63 -0.43
C ASP A 334 -25.01 -10.14 -0.17
N GLU A 335 -25.95 -10.80 0.48
CA GLU A 335 -25.89 -12.23 0.81
C GLU A 335 -25.66 -13.11 -0.42
N LYS A 336 -26.31 -12.79 -1.54
CA LYS A 336 -26.13 -13.52 -2.79
C LYS A 336 -24.72 -13.35 -3.35
N MET A 337 -24.15 -12.15 -3.26
CA MET A 337 -22.77 -11.90 -3.65
C MET A 337 -21.79 -12.66 -2.76
N LEU A 338 -22.02 -12.73 -1.46
CA LEU A 338 -21.16 -13.48 -0.53
C LEU A 338 -21.14 -14.96 -0.84
N THR A 339 -22.31 -15.57 -1.11
CA THR A 339 -22.41 -16.98 -1.53
C THR A 339 -21.63 -17.22 -2.85
N ARG A 340 -21.74 -16.29 -3.81
CA ARG A 340 -20.99 -16.37 -5.06
C ARG A 340 -19.47 -16.23 -4.86
N ILE A 341 -19.03 -15.35 -3.95
CA ILE A 341 -17.60 -15.15 -3.61
C ILE A 341 -16.98 -16.45 -3.10
N LEU A 342 -17.72 -17.26 -2.35
CA LEU A 342 -17.22 -18.53 -1.83
C LEU A 342 -16.97 -19.58 -2.92
N SER A 343 -17.70 -19.54 -4.04
CA SER A 343 -17.72 -20.62 -5.02
C SER A 343 -17.27 -20.25 -6.44
N GLU A 344 -17.61 -19.04 -6.96
CA GLU A 344 -17.42 -18.69 -8.37
C GLU A 344 -15.97 -18.34 -8.75
N PRO A 345 -15.23 -17.45 -8.03
CA PRO A 345 -13.90 -17.02 -8.43
C PRO A 345 -12.94 -18.15 -8.74
N LYS A 346 -11.96 -17.90 -9.61
CA LYS A 346 -10.92 -18.90 -9.92
C LYS A 346 -10.18 -19.36 -8.66
N ASN A 347 -9.94 -18.46 -7.72
CA ASN A 347 -9.32 -18.74 -6.43
C ASN A 347 -10.33 -18.72 -5.27
N ALA A 348 -11.59 -19.13 -5.51
CA ALA A 348 -12.61 -19.22 -4.48
C ALA A 348 -12.14 -20.09 -3.32
N LEU A 349 -12.49 -19.69 -2.09
CA LEU A 349 -12.06 -20.36 -0.86
C LEU A 349 -12.43 -21.85 -0.87
N LEU A 350 -13.65 -22.18 -1.30
CA LEU A 350 -14.11 -23.57 -1.38
C LEU A 350 -13.32 -24.41 -2.39
N LYS A 351 -12.87 -23.80 -3.49
CA LYS A 351 -12.00 -24.49 -4.45
C LYS A 351 -10.64 -24.78 -3.85
N GLN A 352 -10.08 -23.84 -3.10
CA GLN A 352 -8.79 -24.03 -2.40
C GLN A 352 -8.86 -25.17 -1.37
N TYR A 353 -9.92 -25.22 -0.55
CA TYR A 353 -10.11 -26.31 0.40
C TYR A 353 -10.35 -27.65 -0.29
N ARG A 354 -11.08 -27.68 -1.43
CA ARG A 354 -11.28 -28.90 -2.20
C ARG A 354 -9.95 -29.44 -2.74
N GLU A 355 -9.13 -28.59 -3.33
CA GLU A 355 -7.79 -28.98 -3.80
C GLU A 355 -6.89 -29.44 -2.65
N LEU A 356 -6.93 -28.75 -1.51
CA LEU A 356 -6.13 -29.13 -0.35
C LEU A 356 -6.50 -30.50 0.19
N LEU A 357 -7.80 -30.79 0.34
CA LEU A 357 -8.27 -32.08 0.84
C LEU A 357 -8.12 -33.21 -0.21
N ALA A 358 -8.17 -32.88 -1.50
CA ALA A 358 -7.88 -33.85 -2.54
C ALA A 358 -6.46 -34.40 -2.50
N MET A 359 -5.48 -33.64 -1.95
CA MET A 359 -4.13 -34.15 -1.70
C MET A 359 -4.10 -35.26 -0.63
N ASP A 360 -5.08 -35.30 0.26
CA ASP A 360 -5.26 -36.31 1.30
C ASP A 360 -6.29 -37.39 0.87
N GLU A 361 -6.59 -37.48 -0.44
CA GLU A 361 -7.57 -38.40 -1.02
C GLU A 361 -9.02 -38.23 -0.47
N VAL A 362 -9.34 -37.00 0.01
CA VAL A 362 -10.67 -36.64 0.54
C VAL A 362 -11.42 -35.78 -0.48
N ASP A 363 -12.61 -36.23 -0.91
CA ASP A 363 -13.48 -35.45 -1.79
C ASP A 363 -14.43 -34.58 -0.96
N LEU A 364 -14.24 -33.25 -1.00
CA LEU A 364 -15.04 -32.27 -0.27
C LEU A 364 -16.21 -31.79 -1.13
N ILE A 365 -17.43 -32.09 -0.69
CA ILE A 365 -18.68 -31.66 -1.33
C ILE A 365 -19.42 -30.69 -0.39
N PHE A 366 -19.83 -29.54 -0.93
CA PHE A 366 -20.67 -28.57 -0.21
C PHE A 366 -22.09 -28.64 -0.77
N GLU A 367 -23.04 -28.91 0.10
CA GLU A 367 -24.46 -28.78 -0.20
C GLU A 367 -24.89 -27.31 -0.28
N PRO A 368 -25.92 -26.95 -1.07
CA PRO A 368 -26.37 -25.55 -1.19
C PRO A 368 -26.70 -24.89 0.14
N ASP A 369 -27.33 -25.61 1.05
CA ASP A 369 -27.71 -25.13 2.39
C ASP A 369 -26.47 -24.77 3.25
N ALA A 370 -25.37 -25.53 3.08
CA ALA A 370 -24.11 -25.24 3.76
C ALA A 370 -23.47 -23.95 3.22
N LEU A 371 -23.62 -23.65 1.92
CA LEU A 371 -23.13 -22.39 1.33
C LEU A 371 -23.89 -21.17 1.86
N GLU A 372 -25.20 -21.28 2.00
CA GLU A 372 -26.02 -20.22 2.60
C GLU A 372 -25.66 -19.99 4.06
N ALA A 373 -25.52 -21.07 4.85
CA ALA A 373 -25.11 -20.98 6.24
C ALA A 373 -23.73 -20.31 6.41
N LEU A 374 -22.75 -20.67 5.56
CA LEU A 374 -21.41 -20.06 5.57
C LEU A 374 -21.45 -18.57 5.20
N SER A 375 -22.31 -18.15 4.26
CA SER A 375 -22.48 -16.76 3.90
C SER A 375 -23.02 -15.91 5.05
N LEU A 376 -23.97 -16.45 5.83
CA LEU A 376 -24.55 -15.79 7.01
C LEU A 376 -23.55 -15.61 8.14
N ILE A 377 -22.63 -16.55 8.35
CA ILE A 377 -21.57 -16.43 9.37
C ILE A 377 -20.66 -15.23 9.04
N HIS A 378 -20.30 -15.05 7.77
CA HIS A 378 -19.48 -13.89 7.34
C HIS A 378 -20.17 -12.52 7.50
N ILE A 379 -21.50 -12.48 7.50
CA ILE A 379 -22.27 -11.26 7.76
C ILE A 379 -22.28 -10.95 9.26
N SER A 380 -22.38 -11.95 10.11
CA SER A 380 -22.48 -11.80 11.56
C SER A 380 -21.13 -11.56 12.26
N GLU A 381 -20.04 -12.05 11.68
CA GLU A 381 -18.68 -11.82 12.17
C GLU A 381 -17.83 -11.13 11.08
N PRO A 382 -17.79 -9.79 11.04
CA PRO A 382 -16.86 -9.11 10.17
C PRO A 382 -15.45 -9.52 10.57
N THR A 383 -14.77 -10.23 9.67
CA THR A 383 -13.40 -10.73 9.85
C THR A 383 -12.48 -9.63 10.39
N ARG A 384 -11.95 -9.90 11.59
CA ARG A 384 -10.86 -9.14 12.21
C ARG A 384 -9.58 -9.28 11.40
#